data_ff48a3112b0f28bed2d8124a99545d07
#
_entry.id   ff48a3112b0f28bed2d8124a99545d07
#
_cell.length_a   1.000
_cell.length_b   1.000
_cell.length_c   1.000
_cell.angle_alpha   90.00
_cell.angle_beta   90.00
_cell.angle_gamma   90.00
#
_symmetry.space_group_name_H-M   'P 1'
#
loop_
_entity.id
_entity.type
_entity.pdbx_description
1 polymer ?
#
loop_
_entity_poly.entity_id
_entity_poly.type
_entity_poly.pdbx_seq_one_letter_code
_entity_poly.pdbx_strand_id
1 'polypeptide(L)'
;IIQVIKSNSGEEVDIEKEAFTDVATGILINSGFLNDLSVTDAKKKVIEYLEENKIGEKKVNYKLRDWVFSRQRYWGEPIPMVHCDKCGWVPIDEKDLPLRLPDIEDYEPGENGESPLAKHTEWINTTCPHCGGHATRETDTMPQWAGSSWYYLRYMDPHNNDALASKEALKYWSPVDWYNGGMEHTTLHLLYSRFWHKFLYDIGVVPTKEPYQKRTSHGMILGGNGEKMSKSKGNVVNPDDIVEEFGADAFRVYEMFMGPFDQTAPWSMESIRGCAKFLDRVWNLQTLLVDGNEYSAKFEKMMHRAIKKVSYDIEDMKFNTAISTLMTMVNEFYKVKAINRAEFKTLLQLLNPFAPHMTEELLHTVLDGKEDFAYMKWPEYDEAKTIADEITLPIQFNGKLKGTVQIDLDEDESSVKEKVHNV
;
A
#
# COMPACT_ATOMS: atom_id res chain seq x y z
N ILE A 1 -2.37 30.16 -42.48
CA ILE A 1 -2.68 28.81 -41.92
C ILE A 1 -3.66 28.15 -42.90
N ILE A 2 -3.48 26.86 -43.18
CA ILE A 2 -4.41 26.07 -43.98
C ILE A 2 -5.05 25.02 -43.09
N GLN A 3 -6.38 24.98 -43.07
CA GLN A 3 -7.13 23.97 -42.34
C GLN A 3 -7.03 22.63 -43.06
N VAL A 4 -6.58 21.60 -42.39
CA VAL A 4 -6.39 20.24 -42.95
C VAL A 4 -7.33 19.20 -42.32
N ILE A 5 -8.03 19.53 -41.22
CA ILE A 5 -9.02 18.69 -40.59
C ILE A 5 -10.27 19.53 -40.29
N LYS A 6 -11.44 19.04 -40.68
CA LYS A 6 -12.74 19.63 -40.33
C LYS A 6 -13.53 18.70 -39.42
N SER A 7 -14.47 19.27 -38.64
CA SER A 7 -15.41 18.47 -37.84
C SER A 7 -16.32 17.63 -38.75
N ASN A 8 -16.58 16.40 -38.34
CA ASN A 8 -17.58 15.53 -38.97
C ASN A 8 -19.01 15.93 -38.61
N SER A 9 -19.20 16.66 -37.50
CA SER A 9 -20.50 17.16 -37.04
C SER A 9 -21.00 18.39 -37.81
N GLY A 10 -20.20 18.97 -38.67
CA GLY A 10 -20.50 20.19 -39.41
C GLY A 10 -20.26 21.49 -38.61
N GLU A 11 -19.67 21.39 -37.43
CA GLU A 11 -19.31 22.54 -36.62
C GLU A 11 -18.12 23.27 -37.28
N GLU A 12 -18.26 24.58 -37.55
CA GLU A 12 -17.18 25.40 -38.07
C GLU A 12 -16.28 25.87 -36.93
N VAL A 13 -15.00 25.56 -37.01
CA VAL A 13 -13.99 26.04 -36.06
C VAL A 13 -13.14 27.11 -36.76
N ASP A 14 -13.03 28.26 -36.12
CA ASP A 14 -12.17 29.35 -36.57
C ASP A 14 -10.70 29.04 -36.20
N ILE A 15 -9.98 28.43 -37.13
CA ILE A 15 -8.59 28.02 -36.93
C ILE A 15 -7.61 29.17 -36.77
N GLU A 16 -8.03 30.44 -36.99
CA GLU A 16 -7.21 31.61 -36.69
C GLU A 16 -7.25 31.96 -35.21
N LYS A 17 -8.31 31.52 -34.48
CA LYS A 17 -8.46 31.74 -33.03
C LYS A 17 -8.04 30.55 -32.18
N GLU A 18 -8.35 29.33 -32.65
CA GLU A 18 -8.03 28.12 -31.90
C GLU A 18 -7.70 26.93 -32.81
N ALA A 19 -6.89 26.00 -32.32
CA ALA A 19 -6.56 24.78 -33.04
C ALA A 19 -7.72 23.76 -32.96
N PHE A 20 -8.05 23.14 -34.08
CA PHE A 20 -8.97 22.00 -34.10
C PHE A 20 -8.29 20.78 -33.48
N THR A 21 -8.76 20.29 -32.34
CA THR A 21 -8.12 19.20 -31.57
C THR A 21 -8.88 17.89 -31.59
N ASP A 22 -10.10 17.84 -32.15
CA ASP A 22 -10.86 16.58 -32.25
C ASP A 22 -10.31 15.71 -33.42
N VAL A 23 -9.29 14.94 -33.09
CA VAL A 23 -8.67 13.97 -34.01
C VAL A 23 -9.40 12.63 -34.06
N ALA A 24 -10.45 12.43 -33.23
CA ALA A 24 -11.19 11.18 -33.19
C ALA A 24 -12.27 11.13 -34.28
N THR A 25 -12.98 12.22 -34.50
CA THR A 25 -14.11 12.31 -35.44
C THR A 25 -13.83 13.14 -36.68
N GLY A 26 -12.69 13.82 -36.72
CA GLY A 26 -12.36 14.75 -37.83
C GLY A 26 -12.18 14.04 -39.19
N ILE A 27 -12.47 14.81 -40.26
CA ILE A 27 -12.27 14.41 -41.67
C ILE A 27 -11.19 15.29 -42.31
N LEU A 28 -10.30 14.71 -43.07
CA LEU A 28 -9.23 15.45 -43.76
C LEU A 28 -9.77 16.24 -44.94
N ILE A 29 -9.29 17.49 -45.06
CA ILE A 29 -9.52 18.38 -46.19
C ILE A 29 -8.17 19.03 -46.58
N ASN A 30 -8.05 19.57 -47.78
CA ASN A 30 -6.81 20.22 -48.27
C ASN A 30 -5.53 19.36 -48.13
N SER A 31 -5.70 18.01 -48.11
CA SER A 31 -4.67 17.03 -47.80
C SER A 31 -4.39 16.07 -48.98
N GLY A 32 -4.72 16.47 -50.21
CA GLY A 32 -4.47 15.71 -51.44
C GLY A 32 -5.14 14.32 -51.42
N PHE A 33 -4.37 13.25 -51.57
CA PHE A 33 -4.86 11.88 -51.62
C PHE A 33 -5.49 11.37 -50.29
N LEU A 34 -5.40 12.16 -49.23
CA LEU A 34 -5.99 11.85 -47.90
C LEU A 34 -7.34 12.56 -47.71
N ASN A 35 -7.78 13.41 -48.65
CA ASN A 35 -9.06 14.13 -48.53
C ASN A 35 -10.21 13.14 -48.30
N ASP A 36 -11.20 13.59 -47.56
CA ASP A 36 -12.45 12.88 -47.23
C ASP A 36 -12.28 11.59 -46.38
N LEU A 37 -11.07 11.29 -45.95
CA LEU A 37 -10.81 10.20 -45.05
C LEU A 37 -10.99 10.66 -43.58
N SER A 38 -11.44 9.72 -42.70
CA SER A 38 -11.31 9.94 -41.27
C SER A 38 -9.86 10.10 -40.85
N VAL A 39 -9.57 10.82 -39.78
CA VAL A 39 -8.19 10.95 -39.26
C VAL A 39 -7.56 9.57 -39.03
N THR A 40 -8.35 8.59 -38.57
CA THR A 40 -7.88 7.21 -38.32
C THR A 40 -7.45 6.52 -39.62
N ASP A 41 -8.25 6.63 -40.69
CA ASP A 41 -7.95 5.98 -41.97
C ASP A 41 -6.85 6.74 -42.74
N ALA A 42 -6.82 8.06 -42.62
CA ALA A 42 -5.75 8.87 -43.18
C ALA A 42 -4.38 8.53 -42.55
N LYS A 43 -4.33 8.30 -41.22
CA LYS A 43 -3.10 7.84 -40.55
C LYS A 43 -2.58 6.51 -41.11
N LYS A 44 -3.47 5.56 -41.34
CA LYS A 44 -3.08 4.28 -41.96
C LYS A 44 -2.55 4.48 -43.40
N LYS A 45 -3.32 5.18 -44.21
CA LYS A 45 -3.01 5.41 -45.64
C LYS A 45 -1.73 6.21 -45.84
N VAL A 46 -1.45 7.22 -44.97
CA VAL A 46 -0.19 7.97 -45.05
C VAL A 46 1.02 7.13 -44.69
N ILE A 47 0.87 6.24 -43.68
CA ILE A 47 1.95 5.30 -43.29
C ILE A 47 2.24 4.35 -44.45
N GLU A 48 1.22 3.73 -45.03
CA GLU A 48 1.36 2.87 -46.22
C GLU A 48 2.08 3.59 -47.37
N TYR A 49 1.66 4.82 -47.68
CA TYR A 49 2.32 5.66 -48.71
C TYR A 49 3.79 5.93 -48.39
N LEU A 50 4.14 6.24 -47.15
CA LEU A 50 5.52 6.49 -46.72
C LEU A 50 6.40 5.24 -46.86
N GLU A 51 5.86 4.06 -46.48
CA GLU A 51 6.56 2.78 -46.61
C GLU A 51 6.75 2.34 -48.04
N GLU A 52 5.71 2.44 -48.87
CA GLU A 52 5.76 2.12 -50.31
C GLU A 52 6.79 2.97 -51.08
N ASN A 53 6.85 4.25 -50.73
CA ASN A 53 7.79 5.18 -51.36
C ASN A 53 9.19 5.18 -50.70
N LYS A 54 9.41 4.38 -49.67
CA LYS A 54 10.68 4.27 -48.90
C LYS A 54 11.17 5.62 -48.32
N ILE A 55 10.24 6.49 -47.92
CA ILE A 55 10.51 7.80 -47.31
C ILE A 55 10.17 7.86 -45.85
N GLY A 56 9.63 6.77 -45.25
CA GLY A 56 9.32 6.64 -43.86
C GLY A 56 8.91 5.22 -43.47
N GLU A 57 8.78 4.96 -42.21
CA GLU A 57 8.35 3.67 -41.65
C GLU A 57 7.42 3.88 -40.46
N LYS A 58 6.53 2.91 -40.19
CA LYS A 58 5.70 2.90 -39.03
C LYS A 58 6.55 2.69 -37.77
N LYS A 59 6.46 3.62 -36.82
CA LYS A 59 7.06 3.47 -35.49
C LYS A 59 6.00 3.43 -34.39
N VAL A 60 6.20 2.52 -33.46
CA VAL A 60 5.42 2.47 -32.23
C VAL A 60 6.24 3.10 -31.09
N ASN A 61 5.75 4.20 -30.54
CA ASN A 61 6.36 4.84 -29.39
C ASN A 61 5.55 4.50 -28.14
N TYR A 62 6.21 4.01 -27.12
CA TYR A 62 5.59 3.75 -25.82
C TYR A 62 5.63 5.00 -24.95
N LYS A 63 4.55 5.27 -24.21
CA LYS A 63 4.51 6.38 -23.25
C LYS A 63 5.38 6.12 -22.02
N LEU A 64 5.58 4.84 -21.67
CA LEU A 64 6.45 4.43 -20.58
C LEU A 64 7.90 4.69 -21.00
N ARG A 65 8.64 5.42 -20.16
CA ARG A 65 10.07 5.65 -20.38
C ARG A 65 10.86 4.39 -20.03
N ASP A 66 12.02 4.24 -20.68
CA ASP A 66 12.93 3.17 -20.34
C ASP A 66 13.40 3.29 -18.87
N TRP A 67 13.51 2.16 -18.23
CA TRP A 67 14.09 2.13 -16.90
C TRP A 67 15.60 2.27 -16.99
N VAL A 68 16.15 3.37 -16.49
CA VAL A 68 17.60 3.55 -16.37
C VAL A 68 18.11 2.60 -15.30
N PHE A 69 18.73 1.50 -15.71
CA PHE A 69 19.05 0.36 -14.87
C PHE A 69 20.44 0.43 -14.24
N SER A 70 21.33 1.32 -14.67
CA SER A 70 22.69 1.46 -14.17
C SER A 70 22.86 2.69 -13.27
N ARG A 71 23.74 2.59 -12.28
CA ARG A 71 24.09 3.63 -11.32
C ARG A 71 25.60 3.70 -11.14
N GLN A 72 26.15 4.90 -11.19
CA GLN A 72 27.54 5.21 -10.91
C GLN A 72 27.77 5.30 -9.38
N ARG A 73 27.48 4.18 -8.68
CA ARG A 73 27.55 4.08 -7.22
C ARG A 73 28.10 2.72 -6.85
N TYR A 74 28.81 2.65 -5.70
CA TYR A 74 29.29 1.38 -5.15
C TYR A 74 28.14 0.51 -4.62
N TRP A 75 27.23 1.08 -3.82
CA TRP A 75 26.15 0.35 -3.16
C TRP A 75 25.03 -0.01 -4.14
N GLY A 76 25.01 -1.26 -4.52
CA GLY A 76 24.04 -1.87 -5.43
C GLY A 76 24.53 -3.24 -5.88
N GLU A 77 23.65 -4.04 -6.48
CA GLU A 77 24.03 -5.32 -7.06
C GLU A 77 24.94 -5.06 -8.29
N PRO A 78 26.10 -5.72 -8.40
CA PRO A 78 26.95 -5.57 -9.59
C PRO A 78 26.25 -6.15 -10.81
N ILE A 79 26.43 -5.49 -11.96
CA ILE A 79 25.89 -5.97 -13.24
C ILE A 79 26.80 -7.08 -13.78
N PRO A 80 26.32 -8.33 -13.94
CA PRO A 80 27.16 -9.46 -14.29
C PRO A 80 27.51 -9.51 -15.80
N MET A 81 28.09 -8.43 -16.29
CA MET A 81 28.48 -8.24 -17.69
C MET A 81 29.96 -7.85 -17.81
N VAL A 82 30.58 -8.26 -18.89
CA VAL A 82 31.93 -7.81 -19.29
C VAL A 82 31.92 -7.25 -20.69
N HIS A 83 32.69 -6.22 -20.93
CA HIS A 83 32.92 -5.67 -22.26
C HIS A 83 34.23 -6.21 -22.84
N CYS A 84 34.16 -6.77 -24.04
CA CYS A 84 35.28 -7.28 -24.78
C CYS A 84 35.38 -6.57 -26.15
N ASP A 85 36.53 -6.07 -26.53
CA ASP A 85 36.73 -5.36 -27.80
C ASP A 85 36.32 -6.19 -29.03
N LYS A 86 36.46 -7.53 -28.93
CA LYS A 86 36.09 -8.46 -30.00
C LYS A 86 34.64 -8.88 -29.99
N CYS A 87 34.04 -9.11 -28.78
CA CYS A 87 32.75 -9.73 -28.64
C CYS A 87 31.66 -8.76 -28.20
N GLY A 88 31.99 -7.51 -27.85
CA GLY A 88 31.08 -6.56 -27.23
C GLY A 88 30.71 -6.93 -25.79
N TRP A 89 29.51 -6.59 -25.38
CA TRP A 89 28.98 -6.96 -24.07
C TRP A 89 28.64 -8.45 -23.99
N VAL A 90 29.21 -9.15 -23.00
CA VAL A 90 29.05 -10.60 -22.79
C VAL A 90 28.66 -10.83 -21.32
N PRO A 91 27.62 -11.64 -21.02
CA PRO A 91 27.34 -12.03 -19.64
C PRO A 91 28.47 -12.91 -19.08
N ILE A 92 28.72 -12.82 -17.77
CA ILE A 92 29.65 -13.75 -17.10
C ILE A 92 29.03 -15.14 -17.02
N ASP A 93 29.86 -16.17 -16.88
CA ASP A 93 29.38 -17.54 -16.73
C ASP A 93 28.62 -17.73 -15.39
N GLU A 94 27.59 -18.59 -15.38
CA GLU A 94 26.81 -18.88 -14.18
C GLU A 94 27.69 -19.44 -13.02
N LYS A 95 28.75 -20.20 -13.34
CA LYS A 95 29.70 -20.72 -12.34
C LYS A 95 30.45 -19.63 -11.58
N ASP A 96 30.54 -18.41 -12.14
CA ASP A 96 31.25 -17.29 -11.56
C ASP A 96 30.29 -16.36 -10.74
N LEU A 97 29.02 -16.75 -10.63
CA LEU A 97 28.04 -16.09 -9.77
C LEU A 97 28.10 -16.63 -8.33
N PRO A 98 27.82 -15.82 -7.32
CA PRO A 98 27.50 -14.39 -7.38
C PRO A 98 28.73 -13.53 -7.66
N LEU A 99 28.61 -12.57 -8.59
CA LEU A 99 29.63 -11.54 -8.75
C LEU A 99 29.64 -10.65 -7.50
N ARG A 100 30.78 -10.58 -6.81
CA ARG A 100 30.93 -9.79 -5.58
C ARG A 100 31.62 -8.48 -5.87
N LEU A 101 31.18 -7.42 -5.18
CA LEU A 101 31.89 -6.15 -5.17
C LEU A 101 33.24 -6.30 -4.44
N PRO A 102 34.31 -5.60 -4.87
CA PRO A 102 35.56 -5.55 -4.14
C PRO A 102 35.42 -4.69 -2.90
N ASP A 103 36.17 -4.99 -1.87
CA ASP A 103 36.29 -4.08 -0.73
C ASP A 103 37.07 -2.83 -1.17
N ILE A 104 36.49 -1.65 -0.94
CA ILE A 104 37.06 -0.36 -1.30
C ILE A 104 37.01 0.61 -0.12
N GLU A 105 37.97 1.52 -0.04
CA GLU A 105 37.99 2.56 1.00
C GLU A 105 37.40 3.89 0.52
N ASP A 106 37.46 4.16 -0.79
CA ASP A 106 36.94 5.39 -1.42
C ASP A 106 35.67 5.11 -2.22
N TYR A 107 34.55 5.66 -1.77
CA TYR A 107 33.23 5.53 -2.39
C TYR A 107 32.85 6.74 -3.26
N GLU A 108 33.73 7.72 -3.39
CA GLU A 108 33.46 8.92 -4.16
C GLU A 108 33.49 8.60 -5.68
N PRO A 109 32.57 9.16 -6.46
CA PRO A 109 32.62 9.06 -7.92
C PRO A 109 33.92 9.58 -8.50
N GLY A 110 34.27 9.14 -9.70
CA GLY A 110 35.39 9.71 -10.46
C GLY A 110 35.14 11.18 -10.84
N GLU A 111 36.19 11.89 -11.27
CA GLU A 111 36.14 13.31 -11.64
C GLU A 111 35.12 13.60 -12.75
N ASN A 112 34.89 12.63 -13.65
CA ASN A 112 33.92 12.74 -14.73
C ASN A 112 32.55 12.09 -14.39
N GLY A 113 32.31 11.75 -13.10
CA GLY A 113 31.10 11.10 -12.62
C GLY A 113 31.08 9.58 -12.85
N GLU A 114 32.23 8.97 -13.12
CA GLU A 114 32.34 7.50 -13.23
C GLU A 114 32.11 6.81 -11.89
N SER A 115 31.68 5.55 -11.95
CA SER A 115 31.48 4.74 -10.76
C SER A 115 32.76 4.65 -9.91
N PRO A 116 32.68 4.64 -8.57
CA PRO A 116 33.82 4.36 -7.69
C PRO A 116 34.57 3.08 -8.08
N LEU A 117 33.86 2.08 -8.59
CA LEU A 117 34.46 0.82 -9.05
C LEU A 117 35.41 1.00 -10.25
N ALA A 118 35.24 2.07 -11.04
CA ALA A 118 36.09 2.37 -12.20
C ALA A 118 37.55 2.65 -11.81
N LYS A 119 37.84 2.95 -10.52
CA LYS A 119 39.17 3.16 -10.00
C LYS A 119 39.91 1.84 -9.65
N HIS A 120 39.19 0.71 -9.58
CA HIS A 120 39.74 -0.57 -9.12
C HIS A 120 40.14 -1.50 -10.28
N THR A 121 41.29 -1.20 -10.89
CA THR A 121 41.79 -1.90 -12.09
C THR A 121 41.95 -3.41 -11.91
N GLU A 122 42.29 -3.89 -10.72
CA GLU A 122 42.41 -5.33 -10.42
C GLU A 122 41.05 -6.03 -10.51
N TRP A 123 39.96 -5.38 -10.06
CA TRP A 123 38.61 -5.94 -10.14
C TRP A 123 38.02 -5.78 -11.54
N ILE A 124 38.30 -4.67 -12.24
CA ILE A 124 37.75 -4.40 -13.58
C ILE A 124 38.28 -5.39 -14.60
N ASN A 125 39.59 -5.60 -14.62
CA ASN A 125 40.22 -6.43 -15.64
C ASN A 125 39.88 -7.91 -15.45
N THR A 126 39.45 -8.56 -16.52
CA THR A 126 39.03 -9.96 -16.49
C THR A 126 39.22 -10.60 -17.89
N THR A 127 38.83 -11.84 -18.01
CA THR A 127 38.83 -12.58 -19.25
C THR A 127 37.44 -12.72 -19.83
N CYS A 128 37.29 -12.51 -21.12
CA CYS A 128 36.01 -12.69 -21.83
C CYS A 128 35.61 -14.17 -21.81
N PRO A 129 34.41 -14.51 -21.26
CA PRO A 129 33.93 -15.89 -21.22
C PRO A 129 33.74 -16.51 -22.61
N HIS A 130 33.47 -15.67 -23.64
CA HIS A 130 33.17 -16.13 -24.98
C HIS A 130 34.41 -16.42 -25.82
N CYS A 131 35.47 -15.58 -25.78
CA CYS A 131 36.62 -15.72 -26.65
C CYS A 131 37.97 -15.91 -25.92
N GLY A 132 37.98 -15.86 -24.58
CA GLY A 132 39.19 -15.99 -23.79
C GLY A 132 40.15 -14.79 -23.83
N GLY A 133 39.82 -13.73 -24.57
CA GLY A 133 40.62 -12.49 -24.64
C GLY A 133 40.40 -11.58 -23.45
N HIS A 134 41.12 -10.44 -23.43
CA HIS A 134 40.96 -9.43 -22.42
C HIS A 134 39.53 -8.83 -22.46
N ALA A 135 38.96 -8.56 -21.30
CA ALA A 135 37.68 -7.91 -21.10
C ALA A 135 37.69 -7.06 -19.83
N THR A 136 36.77 -6.14 -19.74
CA THR A 136 36.55 -5.28 -18.56
C THR A 136 35.15 -5.52 -17.97
N ARG A 137 35.03 -5.64 -16.64
CA ARG A 137 33.75 -5.72 -15.99
C ARG A 137 32.99 -4.40 -16.09
N GLU A 138 31.66 -4.51 -16.14
CA GLU A 138 30.80 -3.34 -15.93
C GLU A 138 31.04 -2.75 -14.53
N THR A 139 31.23 -1.45 -14.47
CA THR A 139 31.54 -0.73 -13.22
C THR A 139 30.32 -0.05 -12.59
N ASP A 140 29.24 0.10 -13.33
CA ASP A 140 27.97 0.54 -12.77
C ASP A 140 27.31 -0.58 -11.96
N THR A 141 26.52 -0.19 -10.96
CA THR A 141 25.71 -1.12 -10.19
C THR A 141 24.24 -0.99 -10.56
N MET A 142 23.44 -1.98 -10.24
CA MET A 142 21.99 -1.94 -10.38
C MET A 142 21.38 -0.94 -9.40
N PRO A 143 20.25 -0.28 -9.74
CA PRO A 143 19.53 0.54 -8.77
C PRO A 143 18.96 -0.33 -7.65
N GLN A 144 18.77 0.24 -6.46
CA GLN A 144 18.13 -0.47 -5.33
C GLN A 144 16.78 -1.12 -5.69
N TRP A 145 16.08 -0.57 -6.70
CA TRP A 145 14.82 -1.11 -7.20
C TRP A 145 14.98 -2.45 -7.94
N ALA A 146 16.18 -2.83 -8.34
CA ALA A 146 16.45 -4.14 -8.93
C ALA A 146 16.28 -5.24 -7.88
N GLY A 147 17.02 -5.17 -6.78
CA GLY A 147 16.89 -6.13 -5.68
C GLY A 147 15.50 -6.11 -5.04
N SER A 148 14.94 -4.92 -4.78
CA SER A 148 13.61 -4.81 -4.20
C SER A 148 12.47 -5.28 -5.12
N SER A 149 12.73 -5.47 -6.42
CA SER A 149 11.72 -5.93 -7.36
C SER A 149 11.34 -7.40 -7.21
N TRP A 150 12.13 -8.19 -6.52
CA TRP A 150 11.88 -9.63 -6.38
C TRP A 150 12.02 -10.17 -4.95
N TYR A 151 12.24 -9.33 -3.94
CA TYR A 151 12.45 -9.73 -2.55
C TYR A 151 11.31 -10.61 -2.02
N TYR A 152 10.05 -10.32 -2.38
CA TYR A 152 8.89 -11.08 -1.96
C TYR A 152 8.92 -12.53 -2.45
N LEU A 153 9.52 -12.80 -3.60
CA LEU A 153 9.75 -14.17 -4.09
C LEU A 153 10.84 -14.87 -3.26
N ARG A 154 11.91 -14.14 -2.95
CA ARG A 154 13.00 -14.68 -2.13
C ARG A 154 12.57 -15.00 -0.71
N TYR A 155 11.65 -14.24 -0.14
CA TYR A 155 11.07 -14.48 1.18
C TYR A 155 10.30 -15.81 1.27
N MET A 156 9.83 -16.34 0.15
CA MET A 156 9.14 -17.63 0.11
C MET A 156 10.07 -18.81 0.38
N ASP A 157 11.38 -18.64 0.08
CA ASP A 157 12.41 -19.69 0.26
C ASP A 157 13.79 -19.06 0.49
N PRO A 158 14.00 -18.40 1.65
CA PRO A 158 15.15 -17.52 1.89
C PRO A 158 16.49 -18.26 2.02
N HIS A 159 16.46 -19.56 2.29
CA HIS A 159 17.66 -20.39 2.48
C HIS A 159 18.04 -21.22 1.25
N ASN A 160 17.31 -21.08 0.15
CA ASN A 160 17.61 -21.79 -1.10
C ASN A 160 18.87 -21.20 -1.75
N ASN A 161 19.90 -22.01 -1.94
CA ASN A 161 21.14 -21.57 -2.58
C ASN A 161 21.22 -21.96 -4.07
N ASP A 162 20.28 -22.75 -4.58
CA ASP A 162 20.30 -23.29 -5.93
C ASP A 162 19.40 -22.52 -6.90
N ALA A 163 18.37 -21.84 -6.38
CA ALA A 163 17.41 -21.10 -7.18
C ALA A 163 16.88 -19.85 -6.45
N LEU A 164 16.18 -18.99 -7.18
CA LEU A 164 15.46 -17.83 -6.62
C LEU A 164 14.52 -18.25 -5.47
N ALA A 165 13.78 -19.32 -5.67
CA ALA A 165 13.00 -20.08 -4.70
C ALA A 165 12.62 -21.42 -5.32
N SER A 166 12.29 -22.43 -4.52
CA SER A 166 11.81 -23.73 -5.03
C SER A 166 10.47 -23.58 -5.74
N LYS A 167 10.22 -24.43 -6.73
CA LYS A 167 8.93 -24.41 -7.46
C LYS A 167 7.74 -24.70 -6.55
N GLU A 168 7.95 -25.53 -5.53
CA GLU A 168 6.95 -25.87 -4.52
C GLU A 168 6.57 -24.64 -3.69
N ALA A 169 7.57 -23.91 -3.18
CA ALA A 169 7.36 -22.68 -2.41
C ALA A 169 6.66 -21.61 -3.25
N LEU A 170 7.15 -21.38 -4.48
CA LEU A 170 6.53 -20.44 -5.41
C LEU A 170 5.06 -20.80 -5.73
N LYS A 171 4.76 -22.09 -5.94
CA LYS A 171 3.40 -22.56 -6.21
C LYS A 171 2.48 -22.37 -5.01
N TYR A 172 2.99 -22.55 -3.80
CA TYR A 172 2.20 -22.44 -2.57
C TYR A 172 1.93 -20.97 -2.18
N TRP A 173 2.95 -20.10 -2.24
CA TRP A 173 2.89 -18.74 -1.73
C TRP A 173 2.54 -17.68 -2.77
N SER A 174 2.57 -18.00 -4.08
CA SER A 174 2.22 -17.04 -5.14
C SER A 174 0.78 -17.20 -5.61
N PRO A 175 0.13 -16.10 -5.99
CA PRO A 175 0.56 -14.70 -5.83
C PRO A 175 0.47 -14.25 -4.37
N VAL A 176 1.14 -13.17 -3.98
CA VAL A 176 1.00 -12.58 -2.64
C VAL A 176 -0.43 -12.15 -2.41
N ASP A 177 -1.04 -12.63 -1.31
CA ASP A 177 -2.47 -12.43 -1.06
C ASP A 177 -2.84 -10.96 -0.87
N TRP A 178 -2.05 -10.24 -0.08
CA TRP A 178 -2.29 -8.84 0.22
C TRP A 178 -1.00 -8.04 0.35
N TYR A 179 -0.87 -7.00 -0.45
CA TYR A 179 0.31 -6.16 -0.52
C TYR A 179 0.01 -4.72 -0.12
N ASN A 180 0.56 -4.29 1.01
CA ASN A 180 0.39 -2.95 1.55
C ASN A 180 1.63 -2.10 1.30
N GLY A 181 1.45 -0.83 0.96
CA GLY A 181 2.56 0.09 0.77
C GLY A 181 2.12 1.50 0.42
N GLY A 182 3.06 2.44 0.45
CA GLY A 182 2.81 3.83 0.10
C GLY A 182 2.37 4.02 -1.36
N MET A 183 1.56 5.04 -1.59
CA MET A 183 1.06 5.36 -2.94
C MET A 183 2.18 5.77 -3.89
N GLU A 184 3.27 6.35 -3.39
CA GLU A 184 4.46 6.74 -4.17
C GLU A 184 5.10 5.55 -4.91
N HIS A 185 4.97 4.34 -4.36
CA HIS A 185 5.51 3.12 -4.97
C HIS A 185 4.74 2.64 -6.19
N THR A 186 3.58 3.22 -6.52
CA THR A 186 2.80 2.89 -7.71
C THR A 186 3.63 3.06 -9.00
N THR A 187 4.47 4.09 -9.03
CA THR A 187 5.36 4.40 -10.18
C THR A 187 6.82 4.02 -9.93
N LEU A 188 7.13 3.39 -8.80
CA LEU A 188 8.48 2.96 -8.41
C LEU A 188 8.50 1.45 -8.21
N HIS A 189 8.59 0.98 -6.97
CA HIS A 189 8.70 -0.44 -6.62
C HIS A 189 7.62 -1.32 -7.25
N LEU A 190 6.34 -0.91 -7.19
CA LEU A 190 5.24 -1.72 -7.73
C LEU A 190 5.32 -1.87 -9.26
N LEU A 191 5.74 -0.82 -9.97
CA LEU A 191 5.94 -0.88 -11.41
C LEU A 191 7.06 -1.85 -11.75
N TYR A 192 8.21 -1.74 -11.08
CA TYR A 192 9.38 -2.56 -11.35
C TYR A 192 9.19 -4.01 -10.93
N SER A 193 8.62 -4.27 -9.76
CA SER A 193 8.34 -5.63 -9.29
C SER A 193 7.35 -6.36 -10.19
N ARG A 194 6.31 -5.66 -10.66
CA ARG A 194 5.36 -6.24 -11.62
C ARG A 194 6.01 -6.53 -12.98
N PHE A 195 6.89 -5.65 -13.45
CA PHE A 195 7.67 -5.88 -14.68
C PHE A 195 8.55 -7.12 -14.56
N TRP A 196 9.33 -7.22 -13.47
CA TRP A 196 10.16 -8.41 -13.17
C TRP A 196 9.33 -9.68 -13.08
N HIS A 197 8.22 -9.64 -12.38
CA HIS A 197 7.36 -10.81 -12.21
C HIS A 197 6.80 -11.31 -13.56
N LYS A 198 6.38 -10.40 -14.42
CA LYS A 198 5.89 -10.75 -15.76
C LYS A 198 7.00 -11.36 -16.62
N PHE A 199 8.20 -10.82 -16.56
CA PHE A 199 9.36 -11.40 -17.24
C PHE A 199 9.67 -12.82 -16.69
N LEU A 200 9.69 -13.00 -15.38
CA LEU A 200 9.89 -14.30 -14.75
C LEU A 200 8.79 -15.30 -15.09
N TYR A 201 7.56 -14.82 -15.26
CA TYR A 201 6.46 -15.65 -15.74
C TYR A 201 6.66 -16.08 -17.19
N ASP A 202 7.06 -15.18 -18.09
CA ASP A 202 7.28 -15.46 -19.50
C ASP A 202 8.38 -16.50 -19.72
N ILE A 203 9.41 -16.52 -18.87
CA ILE A 203 10.49 -17.53 -18.88
C ILE A 203 10.20 -18.77 -18.01
N GLY A 204 9.00 -18.87 -17.40
CA GLY A 204 8.55 -20.05 -16.66
C GLY A 204 9.14 -20.22 -15.26
N VAL A 205 9.68 -19.16 -14.66
CA VAL A 205 10.26 -19.18 -13.29
C VAL A 205 9.18 -19.09 -12.23
N VAL A 206 8.18 -18.21 -12.40
CA VAL A 206 7.07 -18.04 -11.45
C VAL A 206 5.77 -18.60 -12.04
N PRO A 207 4.85 -19.12 -11.19
CA PRO A 207 3.63 -19.80 -11.67
C PRO A 207 2.47 -18.86 -12.01
N THR A 208 2.52 -17.60 -11.58
CA THR A 208 1.43 -16.63 -11.73
C THR A 208 1.82 -15.45 -12.60
N LYS A 209 0.87 -14.91 -13.36
CA LYS A 209 1.11 -13.77 -14.25
C LYS A 209 1.20 -12.43 -13.51
N GLU A 210 0.52 -12.31 -12.38
CA GLU A 210 0.52 -11.12 -11.52
C GLU A 210 1.15 -11.45 -10.16
N PRO A 211 1.94 -10.54 -9.58
CA PRO A 211 2.63 -10.77 -8.30
C PRO A 211 1.71 -10.69 -7.08
N TYR A 212 0.66 -9.84 -7.13
CA TYR A 212 -0.19 -9.50 -6.00
C TYR A 212 -1.67 -9.70 -6.33
N GLN A 213 -2.43 -10.33 -5.43
CA GLN A 213 -3.89 -10.48 -5.57
C GLN A 213 -4.62 -9.19 -5.17
N LYS A 214 -4.28 -8.65 -4.01
CA LYS A 214 -4.87 -7.42 -3.46
C LYS A 214 -3.77 -6.44 -3.11
N ARG A 215 -3.96 -5.19 -3.48
CA ARG A 215 -3.08 -4.09 -3.11
C ARG A 215 -3.86 -3.01 -2.39
N THR A 216 -3.33 -2.54 -1.25
CA THR A 216 -3.85 -1.40 -0.51
C THR A 216 -2.76 -0.33 -0.38
N SER A 217 -3.12 0.93 -0.63
CA SER A 217 -2.24 2.06 -0.32
C SER A 217 -2.63 2.64 1.03
N HIS A 218 -1.64 2.85 1.88
CA HIS A 218 -1.88 3.66 3.07
C HIS A 218 -1.74 5.15 2.75
N GLY A 219 -2.39 5.99 3.58
CA GLY A 219 -2.22 7.44 3.56
C GLY A 219 -0.84 7.87 4.05
N MET A 220 -0.58 9.15 3.96
CA MET A 220 0.67 9.75 4.44
C MET A 220 0.42 10.51 5.74
N ILE A 221 1.27 10.30 6.75
CA ILE A 221 1.27 11.11 7.96
C ILE A 221 2.09 12.37 7.70
N LEU A 222 1.44 13.52 7.82
CA LEU A 222 2.05 14.84 7.65
C LEU A 222 2.55 15.38 9.00
N GLY A 223 3.46 16.32 8.95
CA GLY A 223 3.81 17.11 10.13
C GLY A 223 2.60 17.87 10.69
N GLY A 224 2.68 18.35 11.93
CA GLY A 224 1.58 19.08 12.57
C GLY A 224 1.16 20.36 11.84
N ASN A 225 2.01 20.86 10.92
CA ASN A 225 1.71 21.98 10.01
C ASN A 225 0.97 21.57 8.73
N GLY A 226 0.61 20.30 8.56
CA GLY A 226 -0.05 19.77 7.37
C GLY A 226 0.85 19.56 6.16
N GLU A 227 2.17 19.67 6.31
CA GLU A 227 3.12 19.45 5.24
C GLU A 227 3.83 18.10 5.37
N LYS A 228 4.34 17.58 4.24
CA LYS A 228 5.15 16.35 4.26
C LYS A 228 6.34 16.51 5.20
N MET A 229 6.54 15.54 6.09
CA MET A 229 7.68 15.50 7.00
C MET A 229 9.00 15.44 6.24
N SER A 230 9.96 16.27 6.64
CA SER A 230 11.29 16.34 6.04
C SER A 230 12.29 16.84 7.07
N LYS A 231 13.49 16.24 7.09
CA LYS A 231 14.60 16.70 7.97
C LYS A 231 14.95 18.16 7.70
N SER A 232 14.91 18.61 6.43
CA SER A 232 15.21 19.99 6.05
C SER A 232 14.17 21.00 6.55
N LYS A 233 12.93 20.56 6.83
CA LYS A 233 11.85 21.40 7.38
C LYS A 233 11.77 21.37 8.90
N GLY A 234 12.50 20.48 9.56
CA GLY A 234 12.46 20.33 11.01
C GLY A 234 11.11 19.88 11.58
N ASN A 235 10.23 19.30 10.77
CA ASN A 235 8.88 18.88 11.13
C ASN A 235 8.73 17.35 11.24
N VAL A 236 9.83 16.64 11.35
CA VAL A 236 9.84 15.17 11.52
C VAL A 236 9.51 14.84 12.96
N VAL A 237 8.61 13.87 13.15
CA VAL A 237 8.34 13.24 14.45
C VAL A 237 9.11 11.93 14.49
N ASN A 238 9.95 11.76 15.50
CA ASN A 238 10.68 10.51 15.70
C ASN A 238 9.80 9.52 16.49
N PRO A 239 9.52 8.32 15.96
CA PRO A 239 8.79 7.30 16.69
C PRO A 239 9.34 6.93 18.05
N ASP A 240 10.68 6.90 18.20
CA ASP A 240 11.33 6.53 19.47
C ASP A 240 10.99 7.52 20.59
N ASP A 241 10.98 8.81 20.30
CA ASP A 241 10.62 9.86 21.27
C ASP A 241 9.16 9.71 21.73
N ILE A 242 8.28 9.34 20.82
CA ILE A 242 6.86 9.09 21.11
C ILE A 242 6.66 7.83 21.95
N VAL A 243 7.39 6.77 21.65
CA VAL A 243 7.35 5.54 22.43
C VAL A 243 7.89 5.76 23.83
N GLU A 244 8.93 6.56 23.99
CA GLU A 244 9.49 6.94 25.30
C GLU A 244 8.51 7.77 26.13
N GLU A 245 7.79 8.73 25.51
CA GLU A 245 6.86 9.64 26.22
C GLU A 245 5.52 8.96 26.54
N PHE A 246 4.94 8.18 25.61
CA PHE A 246 3.55 7.65 25.72
C PHE A 246 3.44 6.14 25.76
N GLY A 247 4.49 5.40 25.45
CA GLY A 247 4.48 3.95 25.27
C GLY A 247 4.07 3.52 23.86
N ALA A 248 4.54 2.32 23.48
CA ALA A 248 4.31 1.75 22.15
C ALA A 248 2.82 1.52 21.84
N ASP A 249 2.04 1.08 22.82
CA ASP A 249 0.61 0.82 22.61
C ASP A 249 -0.19 2.10 22.35
N ALA A 250 0.12 3.19 23.05
CA ALA A 250 -0.53 4.49 22.80
C ALA A 250 -0.20 5.02 21.39
N PHE A 251 1.04 4.86 20.97
CA PHE A 251 1.48 5.23 19.62
C PHE A 251 0.76 4.40 18.55
N ARG A 252 0.72 3.07 18.70
CA ARG A 252 0.00 2.16 17.79
C ARG A 252 -1.48 2.51 17.67
N VAL A 253 -2.15 2.68 18.82
CA VAL A 253 -3.58 3.06 18.84
C VAL A 253 -3.79 4.40 18.16
N TYR A 254 -2.91 5.36 18.38
CA TYR A 254 -3.01 6.68 17.73
C TYR A 254 -2.88 6.59 16.22
N GLU A 255 -1.86 5.92 15.68
CA GLU A 255 -1.66 5.79 14.24
C GLU A 255 -2.83 5.10 13.54
N MET A 256 -3.42 4.10 14.19
CA MET A 256 -4.58 3.39 13.66
C MET A 256 -5.92 4.11 13.87
N PHE A 257 -5.96 5.11 14.77
CA PHE A 257 -7.18 5.86 15.09
C PHE A 257 -7.28 7.22 14.39
N MET A 258 -6.17 7.82 13.96
CA MET A 258 -6.13 9.21 13.47
C MET A 258 -6.97 9.49 12.23
N GLY A 259 -7.37 8.45 11.47
CA GLY A 259 -8.21 8.59 10.28
C GLY A 259 -8.36 7.28 9.50
N PRO A 260 -9.09 7.29 8.37
CA PRO A 260 -9.12 6.15 7.45
C PRO A 260 -7.72 5.80 6.98
N PHE A 261 -7.43 4.49 6.86
CA PHE A 261 -6.10 3.96 6.56
C PHE A 261 -5.50 4.49 5.25
N ASP A 262 -6.33 4.74 4.25
CA ASP A 262 -5.94 5.21 2.92
C ASP A 262 -5.88 6.73 2.77
N GLN A 263 -6.20 7.48 3.82
CA GLN A 263 -6.21 8.95 3.79
C GLN A 263 -5.00 9.56 4.49
N THR A 264 -4.59 10.69 3.97
CA THR A 264 -3.53 11.51 4.56
C THR A 264 -4.06 12.28 5.77
N ALA A 265 -3.32 12.25 6.88
CA ALA A 265 -3.69 12.94 8.11
C ALA A 265 -2.50 13.70 8.72
N PRO A 266 -2.71 14.89 9.33
CA PRO A 266 -1.67 15.60 10.04
C PRO A 266 -1.42 14.98 11.42
N TRP A 267 -0.16 14.99 11.86
CA TRP A 267 0.23 14.59 13.21
C TRP A 267 -0.37 15.51 14.28
N SER A 268 -0.87 14.94 15.37
CA SER A 268 -1.45 15.67 16.50
C SER A 268 -1.03 15.11 17.85
N MET A 269 -0.22 15.88 18.58
CA MET A 269 0.19 15.53 19.96
C MET A 269 -0.99 15.51 20.95
N GLU A 270 -2.03 16.27 20.70
CA GLU A 270 -3.25 16.25 21.54
C GLU A 270 -4.02 14.94 21.35
N SER A 271 -4.11 14.46 20.13
CA SER A 271 -4.83 13.23 19.81
C SER A 271 -4.14 12.00 20.39
N ILE A 272 -2.80 11.94 20.40
CA ILE A 272 -2.09 10.81 21.01
C ILE A 272 -2.29 10.80 22.55
N ARG A 273 -2.35 11.96 23.20
CA ARG A 273 -2.71 12.03 24.63
C ARG A 273 -4.12 11.51 24.89
N GLY A 274 -5.04 11.72 23.96
CA GLY A 274 -6.38 11.12 24.00
C GLY A 274 -6.35 9.59 23.93
N CYS A 275 -5.51 9.02 23.07
CA CYS A 275 -5.31 7.58 22.96
C CYS A 275 -4.66 6.99 24.22
N ALA A 276 -3.66 7.64 24.79
CA ALA A 276 -3.05 7.22 26.06
C ALA A 276 -4.09 7.20 27.20
N LYS A 277 -4.92 8.24 27.34
CA LYS A 277 -6.02 8.28 28.32
C LYS A 277 -7.05 7.18 28.10
N PHE A 278 -7.33 6.81 26.85
CA PHE A 278 -8.20 5.67 26.56
C PHE A 278 -7.59 4.37 27.11
N LEU A 279 -6.30 4.13 26.88
CA LEU A 279 -5.61 2.95 27.39
C LEU A 279 -5.54 2.95 28.93
N ASP A 280 -5.29 4.10 29.57
CA ASP A 280 -5.38 4.22 31.04
C ASP A 280 -6.76 3.82 31.58
N ARG A 281 -7.82 4.19 30.87
CA ARG A 281 -9.17 3.77 31.24
C ARG A 281 -9.39 2.28 31.06
N VAL A 282 -8.87 1.66 30.00
CA VAL A 282 -8.91 0.21 29.81
C VAL A 282 -8.17 -0.49 30.94
N TRP A 283 -6.97 -0.02 31.30
CA TRP A 283 -6.21 -0.54 32.45
C TRP A 283 -7.00 -0.48 33.73
N ASN A 284 -7.64 0.63 34.02
CA ASN A 284 -8.40 0.85 35.25
C ASN A 284 -9.73 0.08 35.30
N LEU A 285 -10.22 -0.53 34.20
CA LEU A 285 -11.41 -1.40 34.24
C LEU A 285 -11.24 -2.60 35.20
N GLN A 286 -10.01 -3.06 35.43
CA GLN A 286 -9.73 -4.11 36.40
C GLN A 286 -10.26 -3.80 37.81
N THR A 287 -10.38 -2.51 38.17
CA THR A 287 -10.93 -2.09 39.46
C THR A 287 -12.46 -2.23 39.56
N LEU A 288 -13.12 -2.42 38.42
CA LEU A 288 -14.55 -2.61 38.27
C LEU A 288 -14.92 -4.08 37.98
N LEU A 289 -13.93 -4.99 38.07
CA LEU A 289 -14.10 -6.39 37.73
C LEU A 289 -14.99 -7.09 38.73
N VAL A 290 -15.99 -7.82 38.23
CA VAL A 290 -16.87 -8.69 38.99
C VAL A 290 -16.81 -10.12 38.44
N ASP A 291 -17.23 -11.10 39.24
CA ASP A 291 -17.28 -12.50 38.80
C ASP A 291 -18.29 -12.71 37.66
N GLY A 292 -17.97 -13.61 36.75
CA GLY A 292 -18.82 -13.99 35.64
C GLY A 292 -17.99 -14.54 34.47
N ASN A 293 -18.33 -15.73 33.99
CA ASN A 293 -17.63 -16.43 32.91
C ASN A 293 -18.40 -16.43 31.59
N GLU A 294 -19.58 -15.79 31.59
CA GLU A 294 -20.43 -15.56 30.40
C GLU A 294 -20.80 -14.08 30.34
N TYR A 295 -21.19 -13.57 29.18
CA TYR A 295 -21.65 -12.19 29.08
C TYR A 295 -22.92 -11.96 29.91
N SER A 296 -22.97 -10.87 30.65
CA SER A 296 -24.17 -10.46 31.34
C SER A 296 -25.29 -10.12 30.35
N ALA A 297 -26.55 -10.38 30.76
CA ALA A 297 -27.71 -10.07 29.90
C ALA A 297 -27.72 -8.59 29.44
N LYS A 298 -27.15 -7.69 30.24
CA LYS A 298 -27.04 -6.27 29.93
C LYS A 298 -26.10 -5.99 28.77
N PHE A 299 -25.00 -6.73 28.66
CA PHE A 299 -23.96 -6.45 27.66
C PHE A 299 -23.88 -7.50 26.55
N GLU A 300 -24.61 -8.60 26.62
CA GLU A 300 -24.53 -9.70 25.66
C GLU A 300 -24.67 -9.22 24.20
N LYS A 301 -25.71 -8.44 23.90
CA LYS A 301 -25.91 -7.91 22.54
C LYS A 301 -24.82 -6.93 22.13
N MET A 302 -24.33 -6.09 23.06
CA MET A 302 -23.21 -5.17 22.80
C MET A 302 -21.94 -5.95 22.48
N MET A 303 -21.63 -7.01 23.22
CA MET A 303 -20.45 -7.85 23.01
C MET A 303 -20.48 -8.50 21.62
N HIS A 304 -21.58 -9.16 21.24
CA HIS A 304 -21.71 -9.78 19.92
C HIS A 304 -21.62 -8.78 18.77
N ARG A 305 -22.24 -7.60 18.91
CA ARG A 305 -22.12 -6.51 17.92
C ARG A 305 -20.70 -5.97 17.80
N ALA A 306 -20.02 -5.83 18.94
CA ALA A 306 -18.64 -5.34 18.93
C ALA A 306 -17.68 -6.35 18.30
N ILE A 307 -17.81 -7.64 18.60
CA ILE A 307 -17.03 -8.69 17.95
C ILE A 307 -17.23 -8.63 16.44
N LYS A 308 -18.49 -8.63 15.98
CA LYS A 308 -18.83 -8.53 14.55
C LYS A 308 -18.21 -7.29 13.91
N LYS A 309 -18.46 -6.12 14.50
CA LYS A 309 -18.01 -4.83 13.97
C LYS A 309 -16.50 -4.72 13.89
N VAL A 310 -15.80 -5.06 14.99
CA VAL A 310 -14.33 -4.99 15.03
C VAL A 310 -13.69 -5.98 14.04
N SER A 311 -14.23 -7.20 13.91
CA SER A 311 -13.74 -8.18 12.94
C SER A 311 -13.81 -7.66 11.51
N TYR A 312 -14.99 -7.18 11.08
CA TYR A 312 -15.15 -6.60 9.74
C TYR A 312 -14.28 -5.36 9.51
N ASP A 313 -14.16 -4.50 10.52
CA ASP A 313 -13.36 -3.28 10.40
C ASP A 313 -11.86 -3.60 10.25
N ILE A 314 -11.36 -4.63 10.94
CA ILE A 314 -9.97 -5.08 10.80
C ILE A 314 -9.73 -5.66 9.40
N GLU A 315 -10.63 -6.52 8.90
CA GLU A 315 -10.52 -7.12 7.56
C GLU A 315 -10.53 -6.07 6.44
N ASP A 316 -11.30 -4.99 6.65
CA ASP A 316 -11.41 -3.87 5.72
C ASP A 316 -10.38 -2.74 5.95
N MET A 317 -9.43 -2.91 6.88
CA MET A 317 -8.44 -1.87 7.27
C MET A 317 -9.10 -0.59 7.82
N LYS A 318 -10.30 -0.69 8.38
CA LYS A 318 -11.04 0.41 9.03
C LYS A 318 -10.70 0.50 10.52
N PHE A 319 -9.43 0.57 10.85
CA PHE A 319 -8.93 0.50 12.23
C PHE A 319 -9.48 1.60 13.12
N ASN A 320 -9.68 2.81 12.58
CA ASN A 320 -10.24 3.94 13.31
C ASN A 320 -11.67 3.66 13.81
N THR A 321 -12.50 2.99 13.03
CA THR A 321 -13.86 2.63 13.44
C THR A 321 -13.89 1.43 14.40
N ALA A 322 -12.95 0.49 14.26
CA ALA A 322 -12.75 -0.59 15.24
C ALA A 322 -12.40 0.00 16.62
N ILE A 323 -11.39 0.88 16.70
CA ILE A 323 -10.98 1.54 17.94
C ILE A 323 -12.12 2.38 18.53
N SER A 324 -12.88 3.10 17.70
CA SER A 324 -14.06 3.85 18.15
C SER A 324 -15.12 2.95 18.78
N THR A 325 -15.32 1.75 18.24
CA THR A 325 -16.22 0.74 18.83
C THR A 325 -15.72 0.30 20.21
N LEU A 326 -14.42 0.02 20.37
CA LEU A 326 -13.82 -0.33 21.66
C LEU A 326 -13.93 0.81 22.67
N MET A 327 -13.73 2.06 22.27
CA MET A 327 -13.94 3.24 23.11
C MET A 327 -15.38 3.33 23.62
N THR A 328 -16.35 3.02 22.76
CA THR A 328 -17.77 2.99 23.12
C THR A 328 -18.05 1.90 24.16
N MET A 329 -17.51 0.69 23.98
CA MET A 329 -17.64 -0.39 24.97
C MET A 329 -17.12 0.03 26.36
N VAL A 330 -15.92 0.62 26.40
CA VAL A 330 -15.32 1.12 27.65
C VAL A 330 -16.23 2.16 28.31
N ASN A 331 -16.83 3.06 27.54
CA ASN A 331 -17.77 4.05 28.07
C ASN A 331 -18.99 3.38 28.72
N GLU A 332 -19.54 2.33 28.11
CA GLU A 332 -20.70 1.61 28.66
C GLU A 332 -20.35 0.86 29.98
N PHE A 333 -19.17 0.23 30.05
CA PHE A 333 -18.71 -0.39 31.30
C PHE A 333 -18.55 0.63 32.44
N TYR A 334 -18.02 1.82 32.16
CA TYR A 334 -17.91 2.88 33.17
C TYR A 334 -19.25 3.46 33.60
N LYS A 335 -20.25 3.52 32.73
CA LYS A 335 -21.63 3.94 33.12
C LYS A 335 -22.24 2.97 34.13
N VAL A 336 -22.01 1.70 33.94
CA VAL A 336 -22.54 0.63 34.82
C VAL A 336 -21.67 0.43 36.06
N LYS A 337 -20.39 0.83 35.98
CA LYS A 337 -19.37 0.62 37.02
C LYS A 337 -19.16 -0.87 37.37
N ALA A 338 -19.30 -1.74 36.37
CA ALA A 338 -19.05 -3.17 36.48
C ALA A 338 -18.69 -3.74 35.12
N ILE A 339 -17.78 -4.71 35.10
CA ILE A 339 -17.43 -5.56 33.98
C ILE A 339 -17.08 -6.93 34.49
N ASN A 340 -17.57 -8.01 33.92
CA ASN A 340 -17.21 -9.34 34.34
C ASN A 340 -15.99 -9.90 33.58
N ARG A 341 -15.45 -11.05 34.04
CA ARG A 341 -14.24 -11.65 33.49
C ARG A 341 -14.38 -12.00 32.02
N ALA A 342 -15.54 -12.50 31.56
CA ALA A 342 -15.76 -12.85 30.14
C ALA A 342 -15.79 -11.60 29.25
N GLU A 343 -16.48 -10.55 29.69
CA GLU A 343 -16.57 -9.27 28.99
C GLU A 343 -15.20 -8.59 28.88
N PHE A 344 -14.47 -8.59 30.03
CA PHE A 344 -13.12 -8.00 30.06
C PHE A 344 -12.15 -8.76 29.15
N LYS A 345 -12.14 -10.09 29.22
CA LYS A 345 -11.32 -10.92 28.34
C LYS A 345 -11.57 -10.60 26.85
N THR A 346 -12.84 -10.54 26.46
CA THR A 346 -13.21 -10.26 25.07
C THR A 346 -12.81 -8.85 24.66
N LEU A 347 -13.03 -7.83 25.51
CA LEU A 347 -12.56 -6.47 25.24
C LEU A 347 -11.05 -6.44 24.99
N LEU A 348 -10.26 -7.09 25.88
CA LEU A 348 -8.81 -7.15 25.74
C LEU A 348 -8.39 -7.88 24.48
N GLN A 349 -9.07 -8.98 24.12
CA GLN A 349 -8.77 -9.75 22.94
C GLN A 349 -9.05 -8.95 21.64
N LEU A 350 -10.15 -8.21 21.60
CA LEU A 350 -10.46 -7.31 20.47
C LEU A 350 -9.49 -6.12 20.38
N LEU A 351 -8.95 -5.66 21.50
CA LEU A 351 -7.99 -4.57 21.57
C LEU A 351 -6.55 -5.03 21.31
N ASN A 352 -6.24 -6.32 21.50
CA ASN A 352 -4.88 -6.86 21.42
C ASN A 352 -4.15 -6.51 20.09
N PRO A 353 -4.76 -6.56 18.90
CA PRO A 353 -4.08 -6.16 17.65
C PRO A 353 -3.61 -4.71 17.66
N PHE A 354 -4.23 -3.83 18.44
CA PHE A 354 -3.94 -2.40 18.53
C PHE A 354 -2.98 -2.07 19.69
N ALA A 355 -3.14 -2.73 20.84
CA ALA A 355 -2.39 -2.49 22.07
C ALA A 355 -1.92 -3.81 22.72
N PRO A 356 -0.99 -4.55 22.08
CA PRO A 356 -0.64 -5.89 22.49
C PRO A 356 0.00 -5.97 23.88
N HIS A 357 0.87 -5.02 24.24
CA HIS A 357 1.62 -5.11 25.50
C HIS A 357 0.70 -5.01 26.72
N MET A 358 -0.17 -4.01 26.74
CA MET A 358 -1.08 -3.80 27.86
C MET A 358 -2.13 -4.92 27.96
N THR A 359 -2.64 -5.39 26.84
CA THR A 359 -3.69 -6.42 26.85
C THR A 359 -3.15 -7.78 27.28
N GLU A 360 -1.93 -8.16 26.87
CA GLU A 360 -1.27 -9.38 27.36
C GLU A 360 -0.93 -9.27 28.86
N GLU A 361 -0.43 -8.13 29.32
CA GLU A 361 -0.18 -7.92 30.76
C GLU A 361 -1.45 -8.11 31.59
N LEU A 362 -2.58 -7.51 31.19
CA LEU A 362 -3.85 -7.67 31.87
C LEU A 362 -4.42 -9.09 31.78
N LEU A 363 -4.19 -9.78 30.66
CA LEU A 363 -4.57 -11.19 30.51
C LEU A 363 -3.86 -12.06 31.54
N HIS A 364 -2.55 -11.90 31.69
CA HIS A 364 -1.75 -12.75 32.57
C HIS A 364 -1.87 -12.39 34.03
N THR A 365 -1.91 -11.10 34.39
CA THR A 365 -1.86 -10.63 35.76
C THR A 365 -3.23 -10.52 36.43
N VAL A 366 -4.30 -10.27 35.65
CA VAL A 366 -5.65 -10.03 36.17
C VAL A 366 -6.61 -11.19 35.88
N LEU A 367 -6.48 -11.75 34.66
CA LEU A 367 -7.39 -12.84 34.23
C LEU A 367 -6.78 -14.24 34.37
N ASP A 368 -5.55 -14.36 34.86
CA ASP A 368 -4.82 -15.62 35.04
C ASP A 368 -4.66 -16.44 33.78
N GLY A 369 -4.60 -15.74 32.60
CA GLY A 369 -4.42 -16.36 31.29
C GLY A 369 -3.12 -17.16 31.21
N LYS A 370 -3.15 -18.31 30.54
CA LYS A 370 -1.99 -19.23 30.40
C LYS A 370 -1.40 -19.18 28.99
N GLU A 371 -2.13 -18.66 28.05
CA GLU A 371 -1.78 -18.57 26.65
C GLU A 371 -1.99 -17.14 26.19
N ASP A 372 -1.07 -16.61 25.36
CA ASP A 372 -1.16 -15.26 24.83
C ASP A 372 -2.34 -15.14 23.84
N PHE A 373 -2.95 -13.95 23.74
CA PHE A 373 -4.03 -13.70 22.78
C PHE A 373 -3.62 -14.02 21.34
N ALA A 374 -2.35 -13.85 20.99
CA ALA A 374 -1.82 -14.16 19.68
C ALA A 374 -2.03 -15.62 19.24
N TYR A 375 -2.14 -16.56 20.19
CA TYR A 375 -2.37 -17.97 19.92
C TYR A 375 -3.82 -18.41 20.16
N MET A 376 -4.63 -17.58 20.81
CA MET A 376 -6.03 -17.86 21.06
C MET A 376 -6.86 -17.71 19.78
N LYS A 377 -7.92 -18.52 19.68
CA LYS A 377 -8.93 -18.34 18.64
C LYS A 377 -9.62 -16.98 18.79
N TRP A 378 -9.78 -16.26 17.68
CA TRP A 378 -10.52 -15.00 17.66
C TRP A 378 -11.96 -15.19 18.15
N PRO A 379 -12.55 -14.25 18.91
CA PRO A 379 -13.88 -14.42 19.47
C PRO A 379 -14.95 -14.48 18.38
N GLU A 380 -15.90 -15.38 18.56
CA GLU A 380 -17.02 -15.56 17.65
C GLU A 380 -18.26 -14.81 18.15
N TYR A 381 -19.09 -14.37 17.22
CA TYR A 381 -20.36 -13.73 17.52
C TYR A 381 -21.53 -14.58 17.04
N ASP A 382 -22.66 -14.46 17.75
CA ASP A 382 -23.95 -15.02 17.32
C ASP A 382 -24.72 -13.94 16.58
N GLU A 383 -25.05 -14.20 15.32
CA GLU A 383 -25.76 -13.23 14.47
C GLU A 383 -27.10 -12.83 15.03
N ALA A 384 -27.87 -13.77 15.64
CA ALA A 384 -29.16 -13.48 16.26
C ALA A 384 -29.06 -12.49 17.43
N LYS A 385 -27.91 -12.50 18.14
CA LYS A 385 -27.64 -11.58 19.26
C LYS A 385 -27.08 -10.23 18.80
N THR A 386 -26.80 -10.05 17.51
CA THR A 386 -26.34 -8.75 16.99
C THR A 386 -27.50 -7.81 16.64
N ILE A 387 -28.73 -8.31 16.58
CA ILE A 387 -29.91 -7.53 16.24
C ILE A 387 -30.19 -6.52 17.37
N ALA A 388 -30.31 -5.26 17.02
CA ALA A 388 -30.71 -4.24 17.98
C ALA A 388 -32.22 -4.36 18.25
N ASP A 389 -32.62 -4.22 19.48
CA ASP A 389 -34.06 -4.07 19.79
C ASP A 389 -34.54 -2.67 19.45
N GLU A 390 -33.67 -1.68 19.68
CA GLU A 390 -33.95 -0.28 19.45
C GLU A 390 -32.90 0.36 18.54
N ILE A 391 -33.31 1.29 17.69
CA ILE A 391 -32.43 2.15 16.88
C ILE A 391 -32.66 3.62 17.25
N THR A 392 -31.56 4.38 17.23
CA THR A 392 -31.63 5.83 17.45
C THR A 392 -31.69 6.53 16.11
N LEU A 393 -32.82 7.18 15.80
CA LEU A 393 -32.98 7.98 14.58
C LEU A 393 -32.67 9.46 14.85
N PRO A 394 -31.79 10.09 14.01
CA PRO A 394 -31.56 11.52 14.08
C PRO A 394 -32.77 12.28 13.49
N ILE A 395 -33.28 13.26 14.22
CA ILE A 395 -34.34 14.17 13.75
C ILE A 395 -33.68 15.40 13.15
N GLN A 396 -33.97 15.64 11.87
CA GLN A 396 -33.45 16.81 11.16
C GLN A 396 -34.57 17.71 10.65
N PHE A 397 -34.38 19.01 10.79
CA PHE A 397 -35.25 20.02 10.21
C PHE A 397 -34.43 20.92 9.27
N ASN A 398 -34.76 20.95 7.99
CA ASN A 398 -33.98 21.64 6.96
C ASN A 398 -32.49 21.28 6.97
N GLY A 399 -32.16 19.99 7.12
CA GLY A 399 -30.78 19.47 7.14
C GLY A 399 -29.99 19.73 8.42
N LYS A 400 -30.62 20.36 9.44
CA LYS A 400 -29.98 20.59 10.75
C LYS A 400 -30.50 19.60 11.79
N LEU A 401 -29.61 18.94 12.49
CA LEU A 401 -29.95 18.04 13.60
C LEU A 401 -30.69 18.85 14.70
N LYS A 402 -31.85 18.34 15.13
CA LYS A 402 -32.69 18.91 16.19
C LYS A 402 -32.74 18.05 17.45
N GLY A 403 -32.66 16.76 17.29
CA GLY A 403 -32.69 15.78 18.37
C GLY A 403 -32.53 14.38 17.85
N THR A 404 -32.71 13.43 18.73
CA THR A 404 -32.71 11.98 18.40
C THR A 404 -33.89 11.31 19.08
N VAL A 405 -34.45 10.29 18.45
CA VAL A 405 -35.53 9.47 19.01
C VAL A 405 -35.11 8.01 19.00
N GLN A 406 -35.42 7.28 20.05
CA GLN A 406 -35.26 5.83 20.11
C GLN A 406 -36.56 5.15 19.68
N ILE A 407 -36.44 4.22 18.75
CA ILE A 407 -37.55 3.45 18.23
C ILE A 407 -37.20 1.96 18.24
N ASP A 408 -38.19 1.11 18.46
CA ASP A 408 -38.04 -0.32 18.28
C ASP A 408 -37.91 -0.66 16.78
N LEU A 409 -37.20 -1.74 16.46
CA LEU A 409 -36.89 -2.10 15.06
C LEU A 409 -38.16 -2.44 14.25
N ASP A 410 -39.19 -2.92 14.92
CA ASP A 410 -40.49 -3.29 14.39
C ASP A 410 -41.62 -2.26 14.69
N GLU A 411 -41.24 -1.07 15.19
CA GLU A 411 -42.19 0.00 15.50
C GLU A 411 -42.82 0.57 14.24
N ASP A 412 -44.13 0.72 14.26
CA ASP A 412 -44.86 1.23 13.11
C ASP A 412 -44.62 2.75 12.87
N GLU A 413 -44.80 3.20 11.64
CA GLU A 413 -44.53 4.57 11.19
C GLU A 413 -45.31 5.62 11.97
N SER A 414 -46.56 5.32 12.41
CA SER A 414 -47.38 6.22 13.15
C SER A 414 -46.84 6.51 14.56
N SER A 415 -46.40 5.46 15.26
CA SER A 415 -45.75 5.58 16.56
C SER A 415 -44.45 6.35 16.48
N VAL A 416 -43.62 6.04 15.46
CA VAL A 416 -42.38 6.80 15.20
C VAL A 416 -42.63 8.28 14.97
N LYS A 417 -43.66 8.64 14.20
CA LYS A 417 -44.02 10.04 13.95
C LYS A 417 -44.46 10.74 15.23
N GLU A 418 -45.23 10.07 16.09
CA GLU A 418 -45.65 10.62 17.36
C GLU A 418 -44.47 10.90 18.29
N LYS A 419 -43.53 9.95 18.40
CA LYS A 419 -42.27 10.12 19.15
C LYS A 419 -41.45 11.30 18.63
N VAL A 420 -41.34 11.45 17.31
CA VAL A 420 -40.58 12.55 16.67
C VAL A 420 -41.24 13.93 16.94
N HIS A 421 -42.55 13.99 16.99
CA HIS A 421 -43.28 15.26 17.29
C HIS A 421 -43.13 15.72 18.73
N ASN A 422 -42.74 14.80 19.64
CA ASN A 422 -42.55 15.08 21.08
C ASN A 422 -41.10 15.49 21.42
N VAL A 423 -40.18 15.54 20.46
CA VAL A 423 -38.78 15.94 20.59
C VAL A 423 -38.56 17.33 20.02
#